data_cfaa52a60872c437f71b3097178d5f5c
#
_entry.id   cfaa52a60872c437f71b3097178d5f5c
#
_cell.length_a   1.000
_cell.length_b   1.000
_cell.length_c   1.000
_cell.angle_alpha   90.00
_cell.angle_beta   90.00
_cell.angle_gamma   90.00
#
_symmetry.space_group_name_H-M   'P 1'
#
loop_
_entity.id
_entity.type
_entity.pdbx_description
1 polymer ?
#
loop_
_entity_poly.entity_id
_entity_poly.type
_entity_poly.pdbx_seq_one_letter_code
_entity_poly.pdbx_strand_id
1 'polypeptide(L)'
;NAIYLRIGFEPVEDAVRAGEQLGWTVVLKATAAHLRHRPDLADVWRNIDTPDEMRDAWTTMCRTLADPAKGDFVVQPMAPPGVPVTVRAKEDALFGPVVSFGVSGVTTELLGDRSYRIPPLTDVDAAAMVREIKAAPLLLGYRGGAMADVRAVEDLLHRVSRLIDDLPEVAEVELRDL
;
A
#
# COMPACT_ATOMS: atom_id res chain seq x y z
N ASN A 1 -3.71 3.11 -11.38
CA ASN A 1 -4.35 4.43 -11.36
C ASN A 1 -5.45 4.42 -10.31
N ALA A 2 -5.57 5.48 -9.51
CA ALA A 2 -6.64 5.67 -8.54
C ALA A 2 -7.38 6.97 -8.86
N ILE A 3 -8.70 7.00 -8.65
CA ILE A 3 -9.50 8.20 -8.81
C ILE A 3 -9.88 8.71 -7.41
N TYR A 4 -9.41 9.90 -7.06
CA TYR A 4 -9.77 10.59 -5.83
C TYR A 4 -11.09 11.33 -6.03
N LEU A 5 -12.07 10.99 -5.20
CA LEU A 5 -13.38 11.60 -5.23
C LEU A 5 -13.39 12.84 -4.33
N ARG A 6 -13.68 14.00 -4.90
CA ARG A 6 -14.08 15.15 -4.09
C ARG A 6 -15.58 15.06 -3.87
N ILE A 7 -16.02 15.35 -2.66
CA ILE A 7 -17.45 15.39 -2.35
C ILE A 7 -18.08 16.51 -3.18
N GLY A 8 -18.82 16.10 -4.21
CA GLY A 8 -19.54 16.96 -5.14
C GLY A 8 -21.06 16.92 -4.89
N PHE A 9 -21.83 17.34 -5.87
CA PHE A 9 -23.29 17.40 -5.79
C PHE A 9 -23.94 16.00 -5.78
N GLU A 10 -23.28 14.99 -6.41
CA GLU A 10 -23.74 13.60 -6.51
C GLU A 10 -22.59 12.62 -6.25
N PRO A 11 -22.05 12.56 -5.01
CA PRO A 11 -20.80 11.85 -4.74
C PRO A 11 -20.88 10.34 -5.00
N VAL A 12 -22.06 9.72 -4.84
CA VAL A 12 -22.24 8.29 -5.13
C VAL A 12 -22.18 8.02 -6.64
N GLU A 13 -22.76 8.87 -7.46
CA GLU A 13 -22.69 8.72 -8.91
C GLU A 13 -21.30 9.08 -9.46
N ASP A 14 -20.56 9.95 -8.78
CA ASP A 14 -19.14 10.18 -9.07
C ASP A 14 -18.31 8.93 -8.81
N ALA A 15 -18.60 8.17 -7.74
CA ALA A 15 -17.98 6.91 -7.45
C ALA A 15 -18.31 5.83 -8.48
N VAL A 16 -19.57 5.76 -8.93
CA VAL A 16 -20.00 4.87 -10.03
C VAL A 16 -19.26 5.19 -11.32
N ARG A 17 -19.22 6.47 -11.72
CA ARG A 17 -18.47 6.90 -12.91
C ARG A 17 -16.97 6.56 -12.82
N ALA A 18 -16.38 6.69 -11.63
CA ALA A 18 -14.99 6.31 -11.41
C ALA A 18 -14.77 4.81 -11.61
N GLY A 19 -15.69 3.97 -11.12
CA GLY A 19 -15.66 2.52 -11.35
C GLY A 19 -15.76 2.15 -12.83
N GLU A 20 -16.66 2.82 -13.58
CA GLU A 20 -16.79 2.64 -15.02
C GLU A 20 -15.53 3.05 -15.79
N GLN A 21 -14.90 4.16 -15.42
CA GLN A 21 -13.66 4.66 -16.04
C GLN A 21 -12.45 3.76 -15.77
N LEU A 22 -12.37 3.18 -14.58
CA LEU A 22 -11.26 2.29 -14.18
C LEU A 22 -11.43 0.88 -14.75
N GLY A 23 -12.65 0.51 -15.14
CA GLY A 23 -13.03 -0.88 -15.41
C GLY A 23 -13.23 -1.65 -14.10
N TRP A 24 -14.36 -2.30 -13.99
CA TRP A 24 -14.62 -3.19 -12.85
C TRP A 24 -13.66 -4.39 -12.87
N THR A 25 -13.13 -4.92 -11.79
CA THR A 25 -13.47 -4.81 -10.36
C THR A 25 -12.69 -3.69 -9.67
N VAL A 26 -13.35 -2.99 -8.74
CA VAL A 26 -12.72 -1.87 -8.02
C VAL A 26 -12.84 -2.00 -6.50
N VAL A 27 -12.11 -1.13 -5.81
CA VAL A 27 -12.11 -0.95 -4.35
C VAL A 27 -12.53 0.48 -4.04
N LEU A 28 -13.45 0.66 -3.10
CA LEU A 28 -13.79 1.95 -2.50
C LEU A 28 -13.11 2.06 -1.12
N LYS A 29 -12.38 3.14 -0.88
CA LYS A 29 -11.67 3.42 0.38
C LYS A 29 -12.00 4.80 0.90
N ALA A 30 -12.14 4.92 2.22
CA ALA A 30 -12.10 6.20 2.92
C ALA A 30 -10.64 6.48 3.36
N THR A 31 -10.07 7.61 2.92
CA THR A 31 -8.63 7.92 3.09
C THR A 31 -8.38 9.16 3.95
N ALA A 32 -9.40 9.72 4.59
CA ALA A 32 -9.27 10.89 5.42
C ALA A 32 -8.17 10.72 6.48
N ALA A 33 -7.38 11.76 6.70
CA ALA A 33 -6.19 11.71 7.56
C ALA A 33 -6.50 11.22 8.99
N HIS A 34 -7.68 11.56 9.54
CA HIS A 34 -8.10 11.14 10.88
C HIS A 34 -8.47 9.65 10.96
N LEU A 35 -8.65 8.96 9.82
CA LEU A 35 -8.96 7.53 9.74
C LEU A 35 -7.72 6.64 9.64
N ARG A 36 -6.54 7.20 9.32
CA ARG A 36 -5.31 6.44 9.09
C ARG A 36 -4.87 5.57 10.25
N HIS A 37 -5.24 5.93 11.47
CA HIS A 37 -4.89 5.20 12.69
C HIS A 37 -6.10 4.56 13.37
N ARG A 38 -7.23 4.50 12.68
CA ARG A 38 -8.48 3.95 13.16
C ARG A 38 -8.99 2.88 12.18
N PRO A 39 -8.37 1.70 12.17
CA PRO A 39 -8.77 0.58 11.30
C PRO A 39 -10.21 0.10 11.59
N ASP A 40 -10.74 0.38 12.78
CA ASP A 40 -12.12 0.16 13.17
C ASP A 40 -13.13 1.07 12.45
N LEU A 41 -12.68 2.21 11.92
CA LEU A 41 -13.48 3.19 11.17
C LEU A 41 -13.09 3.30 9.69
N ALA A 42 -11.89 2.84 9.32
CA ALA A 42 -11.40 2.86 7.96
C ALA A 42 -12.00 1.70 7.17
N ASP A 43 -13.21 1.88 6.64
CA ASP A 43 -13.85 0.89 5.79
C ASP A 43 -13.18 0.84 4.42
N VAL A 44 -12.90 -0.38 3.99
CA VAL A 44 -12.42 -0.70 2.65
C VAL A 44 -13.34 -1.73 2.03
N TRP A 45 -14.11 -1.33 1.03
CA TRP A 45 -14.98 -2.22 0.28
C TRP A 45 -14.25 -2.71 -0.97
N ARG A 46 -14.12 -4.03 -1.07
CA ARG A 46 -13.37 -4.73 -2.14
C ARG A 46 -14.31 -5.50 -3.02
N ASN A 47 -13.83 -5.81 -4.23
CA ASN A 47 -14.53 -6.64 -5.21
C ASN A 47 -15.88 -6.04 -5.60
N ILE A 48 -15.91 -4.74 -5.89
CA ILE A 48 -17.08 -4.04 -6.41
C ILE A 48 -17.08 -4.20 -7.92
N ASP A 49 -18.05 -4.93 -8.45
CA ASP A 49 -18.13 -5.32 -9.86
C ASP A 49 -19.21 -4.56 -10.63
N THR A 50 -20.14 -3.94 -9.93
CA THR A 50 -21.32 -3.30 -10.54
C THR A 50 -21.63 -1.93 -9.94
N PRO A 51 -22.37 -1.07 -10.70
CA PRO A 51 -22.88 0.21 -10.18
C PRO A 51 -23.73 0.09 -8.92
N ASP A 52 -24.54 -0.94 -8.83
CA ASP A 52 -25.44 -1.14 -7.68
C ASP A 52 -24.65 -1.55 -6.44
N GLU A 53 -23.65 -2.42 -6.57
CA GLU A 53 -22.74 -2.73 -5.48
C GLU A 53 -21.95 -1.49 -5.02
N MET A 54 -21.58 -0.60 -5.93
CA MET A 54 -20.93 0.67 -5.57
C MET A 54 -21.86 1.56 -4.74
N ARG A 55 -23.15 1.67 -5.11
CA ARG A 55 -24.14 2.44 -4.33
C ARG A 55 -24.37 1.87 -2.94
N ASP A 56 -24.43 0.54 -2.83
CA ASP A 56 -24.58 -0.15 -1.56
C ASP A 56 -23.35 0.02 -0.66
N ALA A 57 -22.15 -0.15 -1.24
CA ALA A 57 -20.89 0.08 -0.56
C ALA A 57 -20.78 1.52 -0.04
N TRP A 58 -21.09 2.50 -0.89
CA TRP A 58 -21.10 3.92 -0.53
C TRP A 58 -22.06 4.21 0.63
N THR A 59 -23.30 3.73 0.52
CA THR A 59 -24.33 3.95 1.53
C THR A 59 -23.93 3.37 2.88
N THR A 60 -23.32 2.18 2.87
CA THR A 60 -22.86 1.52 4.09
C THR A 60 -21.68 2.23 4.70
N MET A 61 -20.69 2.62 3.87
CA MET A 61 -19.54 3.38 4.32
C MET A 61 -19.94 4.74 4.92
N CYS A 62 -20.87 5.45 4.30
CA CYS A 62 -21.40 6.71 4.84
C CYS A 62 -22.12 6.53 6.18
N ARG A 63 -22.73 5.37 6.45
CA ARG A 63 -23.34 5.08 7.77
C ARG A 63 -22.28 4.81 8.84
N THR A 64 -21.18 4.20 8.48
CA THR A 64 -20.09 3.89 9.42
C THR A 64 -19.26 5.14 9.75
N LEU A 65 -19.13 6.05 8.80
CA LEU A 65 -18.43 7.32 9.01
C LEU A 65 -19.34 8.33 9.71
N ALA A 66 -18.93 8.82 10.86
CA ALA A 66 -19.69 9.80 11.63
C ALA A 66 -19.93 11.14 10.90
N ASP A 67 -19.06 11.47 9.94
CA ASP A 67 -19.16 12.64 9.07
C ASP A 67 -18.66 12.29 7.67
N PRO A 68 -19.54 11.80 6.77
CA PRO A 68 -19.16 11.46 5.41
C PRO A 68 -18.59 12.65 4.61
N ALA A 69 -18.98 13.88 4.97
CA ALA A 69 -18.47 15.09 4.31
C ALA A 69 -16.98 15.33 4.56
N LYS A 70 -16.41 14.73 5.58
CA LYS A 70 -14.97 14.77 5.91
C LYS A 70 -14.22 13.54 5.43
N GLY A 71 -14.90 12.59 4.80
CA GLY A 71 -14.27 11.42 4.19
C GLY A 71 -13.68 11.79 2.84
N ASP A 72 -12.36 11.70 2.72
CA ASP A 72 -11.73 11.65 1.39
C ASP A 72 -11.94 10.23 0.87
N PHE A 73 -12.64 10.09 -0.25
CA PHE A 73 -12.90 8.79 -0.86
C PHE A 73 -12.02 8.56 -2.07
N VAL A 74 -11.61 7.33 -2.25
CA VAL A 74 -10.81 6.88 -3.40
C VAL A 74 -11.42 5.63 -3.99
N VAL A 75 -11.60 5.62 -5.30
CA VAL A 75 -11.88 4.42 -6.09
C VAL A 75 -10.61 4.03 -6.82
N GLN A 76 -10.21 2.76 -6.71
CA GLN A 76 -9.03 2.22 -7.37
C GLN A 76 -9.32 0.82 -7.92
N PRO A 77 -8.64 0.38 -8.99
CA PRO A 77 -8.73 -0.99 -9.45
C PRO A 77 -8.36 -1.97 -8.34
N MET A 78 -9.04 -3.12 -8.30
CA MET A 78 -8.63 -4.20 -7.41
C MET A 78 -7.24 -4.69 -7.82
N ALA A 79 -6.32 -4.71 -6.86
CA ALA A 79 -5.01 -5.28 -7.10
C ALA A 79 -5.13 -6.82 -7.24
N PRO A 80 -4.38 -7.45 -8.14
CA PRO A 80 -4.33 -8.91 -8.19
C PRO A 80 -3.81 -9.47 -6.86
N PRO A 81 -4.19 -10.71 -6.51
CA PRO A 81 -3.67 -11.35 -5.31
C PRO A 81 -2.13 -11.41 -5.33
N GLY A 82 -1.52 -11.03 -4.22
CA GLY A 82 -0.07 -11.01 -4.08
C GLY A 82 0.35 -11.08 -2.62
N VAL A 83 1.65 -11.12 -2.38
CA VAL A 83 2.23 -11.00 -1.04
C VAL A 83 2.56 -9.53 -0.81
N PRO A 84 1.81 -8.81 0.04
CA PRO A 84 2.04 -7.39 0.25
C PRO A 84 3.39 -7.17 0.93
N VAL A 85 4.16 -6.20 0.45
CA VAL A 85 5.48 -5.87 1.00
C VAL A 85 5.55 -4.39 1.40
N THR A 86 6.45 -4.09 2.32
CA THR A 86 6.75 -2.72 2.75
C THR A 86 8.22 -2.42 2.50
N VAL A 87 8.48 -1.34 1.80
CA VAL A 87 9.81 -0.72 1.67
C VAL A 87 9.78 0.61 2.42
N ARG A 88 10.73 0.83 3.31
CA ARG A 88 10.86 2.08 4.05
C ARG A 88 12.29 2.57 4.02
N ALA A 89 12.47 3.86 3.78
CA ALA A 89 13.73 4.54 4.02
C ALA A 89 13.51 5.64 5.04
N LYS A 90 14.40 5.74 6.01
CA LYS A 90 14.31 6.72 7.11
C LYS A 90 15.68 7.20 7.51
N GLU A 91 15.79 8.47 7.81
CA GLU A 91 16.98 9.04 8.44
C GLU A 91 17.09 8.55 9.89
N ASP A 92 18.18 7.89 10.22
CA ASP A 92 18.52 7.45 11.58
C ASP A 92 19.59 8.36 12.19
N ALA A 93 19.41 8.74 13.44
CA ALA A 93 20.29 9.69 14.11
C ALA A 93 21.76 9.22 14.28
N LEU A 94 21.98 7.91 14.22
CA LEU A 94 23.31 7.31 14.42
C LEU A 94 23.94 6.81 13.12
N PHE A 95 23.12 6.28 12.20
CA PHE A 95 23.57 5.61 10.99
C PHE A 95 23.34 6.43 9.71
N GLY A 96 22.67 7.58 9.81
CA GLY A 96 22.19 8.30 8.62
C GLY A 96 21.01 7.59 7.97
N PRO A 97 20.86 7.69 6.64
CA PRO A 97 19.74 7.04 5.96
C PRO A 97 19.83 5.52 6.03
N VAL A 98 18.70 4.87 6.37
CA VAL A 98 18.57 3.41 6.45
C VAL A 98 17.39 2.96 5.60
N VAL A 99 17.61 2.02 4.71
CA VAL A 99 16.56 1.33 3.94
C VAL A 99 16.17 0.04 4.61
N SER A 100 14.88 -0.23 4.75
CA SER A 100 14.35 -1.47 5.29
C SER A 100 13.32 -2.10 4.36
N PHE A 101 13.25 -3.43 4.41
CA PHE A 101 12.33 -4.25 3.62
C PHE A 101 11.69 -5.33 4.50
N GLY A 102 10.42 -5.65 4.26
CA GLY A 102 9.70 -6.76 4.90
C GLY A 102 8.36 -7.03 4.25
N VAL A 103 7.77 -8.18 4.56
CA VAL A 103 6.38 -8.48 4.19
C VAL A 103 5.46 -7.67 5.10
N SER A 104 4.41 -7.06 4.51
CA SER A 104 3.42 -6.29 5.26
C SER A 104 2.50 -7.22 6.08
N GLY A 105 1.93 -6.70 7.15
CA GLY A 105 0.94 -7.36 7.97
C GLY A 105 1.29 -7.37 9.46
N VAL A 106 0.27 -7.44 10.29
CA VAL A 106 0.38 -7.32 11.76
C VAL A 106 1.35 -8.35 12.35
N THR A 107 1.31 -9.58 11.85
CA THR A 107 2.19 -10.66 12.36
C THR A 107 3.66 -10.38 12.07
N THR A 108 4.00 -9.96 10.86
CA THR A 108 5.38 -9.66 10.47
C THR A 108 5.89 -8.38 11.13
N GLU A 109 5.03 -7.39 11.31
CA GLU A 109 5.35 -6.19 12.08
C GLU A 109 5.63 -6.52 13.55
N LEU A 110 4.78 -7.35 14.17
CA LEU A 110 4.97 -7.77 15.57
C LEU A 110 6.26 -8.58 15.78
N LEU A 111 6.62 -9.43 14.83
CA LEU A 111 7.84 -10.24 14.87
C LEU A 111 9.10 -9.46 14.48
N GLY A 112 8.98 -8.24 13.97
CA GLY A 112 10.10 -7.42 13.51
C GLY A 112 10.88 -8.06 12.35
N ASP A 113 10.20 -8.84 11.50
CA ASP A 113 10.84 -9.57 10.38
C ASP A 113 11.13 -8.61 9.23
N ARG A 114 12.27 -7.92 9.35
CA ARG A 114 12.74 -6.93 8.38
C ARG A 114 14.23 -7.04 8.15
N SER A 115 14.64 -6.77 6.91
CA SER A 115 16.04 -6.55 6.55
C SER A 115 16.38 -5.07 6.53
N TYR A 116 17.63 -4.72 6.74
CA TYR A 116 18.12 -3.33 6.82
C TYR A 116 19.43 -3.17 6.08
N ARG A 117 19.60 -2.06 5.36
CA ARG A 117 20.87 -1.66 4.73
C ARG A 117 21.01 -0.14 4.74
N ILE A 118 22.26 0.30 4.70
CA ILE A 118 22.64 1.71 4.54
C ILE A 118 22.80 1.98 3.04
N PRO A 119 22.16 3.03 2.46
CA PRO A 119 22.38 3.44 1.08
C PRO A 119 23.83 3.87 0.82
N PRO A 120 24.29 3.83 -0.45
CA PRO A 120 23.60 3.31 -1.61
C PRO A 120 23.63 1.78 -1.68
N LEU A 121 22.49 1.17 -2.06
CA LEU A 121 22.41 -0.30 -2.20
C LEU A 121 23.08 -0.77 -3.48
N THR A 122 23.79 -1.90 -3.36
CA THR A 122 24.25 -2.68 -4.51
C THR A 122 23.22 -3.74 -4.93
N ASP A 123 23.35 -4.33 -6.13
CA ASP A 123 22.49 -5.44 -6.58
C ASP A 123 22.53 -6.62 -5.60
N VAL A 124 23.71 -6.86 -4.97
CA VAL A 124 23.88 -7.91 -3.97
C VAL A 124 23.10 -7.57 -2.70
N ASP A 125 23.11 -6.32 -2.28
CA ASP A 125 22.38 -5.87 -1.10
C ASP A 125 20.86 -6.01 -1.28
N ALA A 126 20.34 -5.53 -2.42
CA ALA A 126 18.91 -5.62 -2.71
C ALA A 126 18.43 -7.07 -2.78
N ALA A 127 19.20 -7.93 -3.45
CA ALA A 127 18.90 -9.36 -3.54
C ALA A 127 18.99 -10.06 -2.17
N ALA A 128 19.95 -9.69 -1.33
CA ALA A 128 20.09 -10.23 0.02
C ALA A 128 18.92 -9.77 0.91
N MET A 129 18.55 -8.49 0.87
CA MET A 129 17.44 -7.94 1.67
C MET A 129 16.14 -8.71 1.47
N VAL A 130 15.82 -9.07 0.23
CA VAL A 130 14.59 -9.83 -0.08
C VAL A 130 14.64 -11.25 0.45
N ARG A 131 15.81 -11.87 0.51
CA ARG A 131 15.99 -13.29 0.84
C ARG A 131 16.28 -13.56 2.31
N GLU A 132 16.81 -12.58 3.06
CA GLU A 132 17.21 -12.78 4.46
C GLU A 132 16.07 -12.67 5.47
N ILE A 133 14.93 -12.09 5.10
CA ILE A 133 13.75 -12.07 5.95
C ILE A 133 13.18 -13.49 6.10
N LYS A 134 12.64 -13.82 7.28
CA LYS A 134 12.05 -15.14 7.56
C LYS A 134 10.84 -15.44 6.66
N ALA A 135 10.11 -14.38 6.28
CA ALA A 135 8.95 -14.46 5.39
C ALA A 135 9.32 -14.59 3.90
N ALA A 136 10.60 -14.56 3.51
CA ALA A 136 11.05 -14.68 2.11
C ALA A 136 10.43 -15.86 1.35
N PRO A 137 10.20 -17.05 1.94
CA PRO A 137 9.54 -18.15 1.22
C PRO A 137 8.18 -17.78 0.64
N LEU A 138 7.43 -16.85 1.25
CA LEU A 138 6.13 -16.40 0.72
C LEU A 138 6.28 -15.73 -0.64
N LEU A 139 7.37 -14.98 -0.84
CA LEU A 139 7.69 -14.32 -2.12
C LEU A 139 8.18 -15.32 -3.17
N LEU A 140 8.72 -16.46 -2.73
CA LEU A 140 9.35 -17.47 -3.58
C LEU A 140 8.43 -18.65 -3.89
N GLY A 141 7.12 -18.56 -3.68
CA GLY A 141 6.15 -19.58 -4.02
C GLY A 141 5.95 -20.66 -2.96
N TYR A 142 5.93 -20.27 -1.69
CA TYR A 142 5.70 -21.18 -0.57
C TYR A 142 4.46 -22.06 -0.75
N ARG A 143 4.59 -23.38 -0.54
CA ARG A 143 3.54 -24.38 -0.69
C ARG A 143 2.82 -24.39 -2.05
N GLY A 144 3.53 -24.04 -3.12
CA GLY A 144 2.97 -24.02 -4.47
C GLY A 144 2.20 -22.73 -4.80
N GLY A 145 2.28 -21.70 -3.97
CA GLY A 145 1.79 -20.36 -4.27
C GLY A 145 2.49 -19.72 -5.47
N ALA A 146 1.89 -18.71 -6.04
CA ALA A 146 2.53 -17.95 -7.12
C ALA A 146 3.80 -17.24 -6.59
N MET A 147 4.84 -17.22 -7.40
CA MET A 147 6.05 -16.44 -7.11
C MET A 147 5.76 -14.95 -7.33
N ALA A 148 6.21 -14.12 -6.39
CA ALA A 148 6.19 -12.67 -6.56
C ALA A 148 7.23 -12.23 -7.59
N ASP A 149 7.05 -11.04 -8.16
CA ASP A 149 8.07 -10.41 -9.00
C ASP A 149 9.20 -9.83 -8.11
N VAL A 150 10.09 -10.72 -7.68
CA VAL A 150 11.23 -10.38 -6.83
C VAL A 150 12.13 -9.33 -7.49
N ARG A 151 12.26 -9.37 -8.83
CA ARG A 151 13.07 -8.39 -9.55
C ARG A 151 12.49 -6.99 -9.47
N ALA A 152 11.16 -6.86 -9.58
CA ALA A 152 10.51 -5.57 -9.40
C ALA A 152 10.71 -5.03 -7.97
N VAL A 153 10.73 -5.90 -6.96
CA VAL A 153 11.04 -5.52 -5.57
C VAL A 153 12.49 -5.07 -5.42
N GLU A 154 13.43 -5.80 -5.99
CA GLU A 154 14.87 -5.44 -5.99
C GLU A 154 15.08 -4.06 -6.68
N ASP A 155 14.43 -3.83 -7.82
CA ASP A 155 14.49 -2.56 -8.55
C ASP A 155 13.89 -1.39 -7.74
N LEU A 156 12.79 -1.66 -7.03
CA LEU A 156 12.18 -0.67 -6.12
C LEU A 156 13.10 -0.30 -4.97
N LEU A 157 13.78 -1.28 -4.36
CA LEU A 157 14.78 -1.06 -3.30
C LEU A 157 15.90 -0.14 -3.78
N HIS A 158 16.42 -0.35 -5.01
CA HIS A 158 17.41 0.55 -5.60
C HIS A 158 16.89 1.97 -5.79
N ARG A 159 15.65 2.12 -6.29
CA ARG A 159 15.05 3.45 -6.48
C ARG A 159 14.85 4.19 -5.17
N VAL A 160 14.37 3.50 -4.12
CA VAL A 160 14.19 4.09 -2.80
C VAL A 160 15.53 4.42 -2.16
N SER A 161 16.54 3.54 -2.30
CA SER A 161 17.90 3.80 -1.86
C SER A 161 18.49 5.06 -2.51
N ARG A 162 18.35 5.18 -3.82
CA ARG A 162 18.84 6.34 -4.54
C ARG A 162 18.09 7.62 -4.17
N LEU A 163 16.77 7.52 -3.98
CA LEU A 163 15.96 8.67 -3.61
C LEU A 163 16.39 9.27 -2.27
N ILE A 164 16.62 8.44 -1.25
CA ILE A 164 17.02 8.94 0.08
C ILE A 164 18.48 9.40 0.11
N ASP A 165 19.32 8.84 -0.77
CA ASP A 165 20.73 9.24 -0.92
C ASP A 165 20.87 10.57 -1.68
N ASP A 166 20.11 10.75 -2.77
CA ASP A 166 20.14 11.94 -3.63
C ASP A 166 19.40 13.15 -3.01
N LEU A 167 18.45 12.92 -2.08
CA LEU A 167 17.58 13.94 -1.51
C LEU A 167 17.64 13.95 0.04
N PRO A 168 18.66 14.58 0.63
CA PRO A 168 18.85 14.61 2.08
C PRO A 168 17.74 15.36 2.85
N GLU A 169 16.89 16.12 2.15
CA GLU A 169 15.73 16.80 2.73
C GLU A 169 14.58 15.82 3.05
N VAL A 170 14.63 14.61 2.48
CA VAL A 170 13.62 13.57 2.71
C VAL A 170 13.95 12.81 3.98
N ALA A 171 13.27 13.13 5.07
CA ALA A 171 13.46 12.47 6.34
C ALA A 171 12.94 11.02 6.38
N GLU A 172 11.87 10.73 5.63
CA GLU A 172 11.27 9.39 5.59
C GLU A 172 10.45 9.18 4.32
N VAL A 173 10.56 7.97 3.76
CA VAL A 173 9.68 7.43 2.71
C VAL A 173 9.19 6.07 3.15
N GLU A 174 7.90 5.82 3.08
CA GLU A 174 7.31 4.53 3.35
C GLU A 174 6.32 4.14 2.26
N LEU A 175 6.57 3.01 1.62
CA LEU A 175 5.73 2.40 0.59
C LEU A 175 5.18 1.10 1.17
N ARG A 176 3.86 1.05 1.40
CA ARG A 176 3.15 -0.07 2.02
C ARG A 176 2.26 -0.79 1.03
N ASP A 177 2.06 -2.09 1.29
CA ASP A 177 1.10 -2.94 0.58
C ASP A 177 1.30 -2.90 -0.95
N LEU A 178 2.56 -3.00 -1.34
CA LEU A 178 3.01 -3.07 -2.73
C LEU A 178 2.80 -4.45 -3.32
#